data_80baade3c47e0d7c9bf30f0b82600b19
#
_entry.id   80baade3c47e0d7c9bf30f0b82600b19
#
_cell.length_a   1.000
_cell.length_b   1.000
_cell.length_c   1.000
_cell.angle_alpha   90.00
_cell.angle_beta   90.00
_cell.angle_gamma   90.00
#
_symmetry.space_group_name_H-M   'P 1'
#
loop_
_entity.id
_entity.type
_entity.pdbx_description
1 polymer ?
#
loop_
_entity_poly.entity_id
_entity_poly.type
_entity_poly.pdbx_seq_one_letter_code
_entity_poly.pdbx_strand_id
1 'polypeptide(L)'
;MDRYLYPHIKKDLSEKMVFIGGPRQVGKTTLSLQFLESGTEKHPAYLNWDSPVIRKDLLAGQLPTKQKLLIFDEIHKYKNWKSLIKGFYDLNKSDTQILVTGSARLDYFRKGGDSLQGRYHYYRLHPLSLDEISPDYSSSSVPDLLQFGGFPEPQIKANKTHWKRWERERAKRVIFEDLVSLENVRNVSQVELLASLLPE
;
A
#
# COMPACT_ATOMS: atom_id res chain seq x y z
N MET A 1 7.94 -10.96 9.85
CA MET A 1 8.69 -10.83 8.60
C MET A 1 9.00 -9.36 8.43
N ASP A 2 10.28 -9.03 8.46
CA ASP A 2 10.72 -7.64 8.41
C ASP A 2 10.90 -7.21 6.96
N ARG A 3 10.38 -6.03 6.64
CA ARG A 3 10.51 -5.47 5.29
C ARG A 3 11.76 -4.60 5.21
N TYR A 4 12.55 -4.77 4.16
CA TYR A 4 13.79 -4.00 3.95
C TYR A 4 13.56 -2.48 3.95
N LEU A 5 12.36 -2.03 3.59
CA LEU A 5 12.01 -0.60 3.59
C LEU A 5 11.77 -0.03 5.00
N TYR A 6 11.51 -0.86 6.02
CA TYR A 6 11.14 -0.38 7.34
C TYR A 6 12.14 0.62 7.95
N PRO A 7 13.47 0.35 8.01
CA PRO A 7 14.43 1.29 8.59
C PRO A 7 14.52 2.60 7.79
N HIS A 8 14.41 2.57 6.48
CA HIS A 8 14.45 3.75 5.62
C HIS A 8 13.22 4.64 5.84
N ILE A 9 12.03 4.04 5.86
CA ILE A 9 10.78 4.75 6.14
C ILE A 9 10.81 5.37 7.53
N LYS A 10 11.28 4.63 8.54
CA LYS A 10 11.40 5.13 9.92
C LYS A 10 12.28 6.38 10.01
N LYS A 11 13.40 6.39 9.29
CA LYS A 11 14.30 7.53 9.21
C LYS A 11 13.62 8.72 8.54
N ASP A 12 13.03 8.51 7.37
CA ASP A 12 12.47 9.61 6.57
C ASP A 12 11.20 10.22 7.16
N LEU A 13 10.44 9.46 7.96
CA LEU A 13 9.29 9.99 8.71
C LEU A 13 9.66 11.10 9.69
N SER A 14 10.91 11.18 10.13
CA SER A 14 11.39 12.29 10.99
C SER A 14 11.58 13.60 10.22
N GLU A 15 11.66 13.55 8.90
CA GLU A 15 11.97 14.72 8.06
C GLU A 15 10.75 15.18 7.25
N LYS A 16 9.99 14.24 6.67
CA LYS A 16 8.86 14.50 5.77
C LYS A 16 7.78 13.44 5.90
N MET A 17 6.66 13.68 5.24
CA MET A 17 5.68 12.60 5.02
C MET A 17 6.32 11.45 4.24
N VAL A 18 5.85 10.25 4.47
CA VAL A 18 6.24 9.10 3.67
C VAL A 18 5.01 8.50 2.98
N PHE A 19 5.15 8.24 1.69
CA PHE A 19 4.13 7.58 0.88
C PHE A 19 4.61 6.20 0.47
N ILE A 20 3.79 5.18 0.72
CA ILE A 20 4.06 3.79 0.34
C ILE A 20 3.05 3.37 -0.72
N GLY A 21 3.49 3.32 -1.96
CA GLY A 21 2.73 2.74 -3.07
C GLY A 21 3.15 1.30 -3.35
N GLY A 22 2.40 0.64 -4.21
CA GLY A 22 2.72 -0.72 -4.65
C GLY A 22 1.48 -1.55 -4.94
N PRO A 23 1.65 -2.77 -5.50
CA PRO A 23 0.52 -3.60 -5.87
C PRO A 23 -0.37 -3.96 -4.68
N ARG A 24 -1.61 -4.35 -4.97
CA ARG A 24 -2.52 -4.88 -3.94
C ARG A 24 -1.95 -6.17 -3.34
N GLN A 25 -2.27 -6.43 -2.07
CA GLN A 25 -1.85 -7.64 -1.33
C GLN A 25 -0.32 -7.79 -1.13
N VAL A 26 0.46 -6.73 -1.35
CA VAL A 26 1.92 -6.76 -1.16
C VAL A 26 2.34 -6.52 0.30
N GLY A 27 1.39 -6.22 1.19
CA GLY A 27 1.65 -5.99 2.62
C GLY A 27 1.86 -4.53 3.03
N LYS A 28 1.34 -3.54 2.25
CA LYS A 28 1.46 -2.11 2.61
C LYS A 28 0.85 -1.77 3.97
N THR A 29 -0.40 -2.19 4.19
CA THR A 29 -1.09 -2.00 5.47
C THR A 29 -0.33 -2.67 6.61
N THR A 30 0.10 -3.91 6.43
CA THR A 30 0.88 -4.65 7.44
C THR A 30 2.17 -3.91 7.78
N LEU A 31 2.92 -3.42 6.78
CA LEU A 31 4.13 -2.65 6.99
C LEU A 31 3.83 -1.33 7.73
N SER A 32 2.78 -0.61 7.34
CA SER A 32 2.43 0.66 7.99
C SER A 32 2.04 0.48 9.46
N LEU A 33 1.33 -0.59 9.79
CA LEU A 33 0.93 -0.90 11.17
C LEU A 33 2.12 -1.22 12.08
N GLN A 34 3.27 -1.68 11.55
CA GLN A 34 4.49 -1.91 12.34
C GLN A 34 5.07 -0.62 12.95
N PHE A 35 4.69 0.55 12.46
CA PHE A 35 5.09 1.84 13.03
C PHE A 35 4.22 2.28 14.24
N LEU A 36 3.14 1.54 14.54
CA LEU A 36 2.26 1.79 15.67
C LEU A 36 2.58 0.82 16.82
N GLU A 37 2.52 1.29 18.06
CA GLU A 37 2.82 0.48 19.24
C GLU A 37 1.97 -0.80 19.33
N SER A 38 0.68 -0.70 19.00
CA SER A 38 -0.23 -1.86 19.04
C SER A 38 -0.14 -2.74 17.80
N GLY A 39 0.40 -2.24 16.68
CA GLY A 39 0.47 -2.94 15.42
C GLY A 39 -0.89 -3.35 14.82
N THR A 40 -1.99 -2.72 15.23
CA THR A 40 -3.35 -3.13 14.84
C THR A 40 -4.14 -2.02 14.14
N GLU A 41 -5.10 -2.42 13.31
CA GLU A 41 -6.04 -1.51 12.63
C GLU A 41 -7.00 -0.79 13.59
N LYS A 42 -7.07 -1.23 14.86
CA LYS A 42 -7.88 -0.59 15.90
C LYS A 42 -7.19 0.62 16.53
N HIS A 43 -5.93 0.84 16.24
CA HIS A 43 -5.18 1.97 16.79
C HIS A 43 -5.77 3.30 16.27
N PRO A 44 -6.01 4.30 17.13
CA PRO A 44 -6.65 5.57 16.72
C PRO A 44 -5.87 6.34 15.67
N ALA A 45 -4.55 6.14 15.56
CA ALA A 45 -3.72 6.74 14.52
C ALA A 45 -3.84 6.08 13.14
N TYR A 46 -4.52 4.93 13.02
CA TYR A 46 -4.76 4.27 11.74
C TYR A 46 -6.08 4.72 11.12
N LEU A 47 -5.99 5.46 10.04
CA LEU A 47 -7.10 6.16 9.39
C LEU A 47 -7.37 5.55 8.02
N ASN A 48 -8.23 4.53 7.98
CA ASN A 48 -8.61 3.86 6.74
C ASN A 48 -9.79 4.59 6.07
N TRP A 49 -9.57 5.08 4.84
CA TRP A 49 -10.59 5.76 4.06
C TRP A 49 -11.84 4.92 3.76
N ASP A 50 -11.72 3.60 3.71
CA ASP A 50 -12.85 2.71 3.47
C ASP A 50 -13.83 2.66 4.65
N SER A 51 -13.41 3.08 5.85
CA SER A 51 -14.30 3.24 7.01
C SER A 51 -15.18 4.48 6.85
N PRO A 52 -16.53 4.35 6.85
CA PRO A 52 -17.45 5.48 6.74
C PRO A 52 -17.29 6.49 7.89
N VAL A 53 -16.97 6.01 9.08
CA VAL A 53 -16.78 6.85 10.29
C VAL A 53 -15.52 7.69 10.12
N ILE A 54 -14.39 7.04 9.84
CA ILE A 54 -13.10 7.74 9.63
C ILE A 54 -13.21 8.75 8.49
N ARG A 55 -13.85 8.37 7.39
CA ARG A 55 -14.06 9.28 6.25
C ARG A 55 -14.85 10.52 6.64
N LYS A 56 -15.91 10.37 7.43
CA LYS A 56 -16.71 11.51 7.93
C LYS A 56 -15.86 12.45 8.77
N ASP A 57 -15.08 11.89 9.70
CA ASP A 57 -14.22 12.67 10.60
C ASP A 57 -13.13 13.42 9.82
N LEU A 58 -12.48 12.75 8.88
CA LEU A 58 -11.44 13.37 8.03
C LEU A 58 -12.01 14.53 7.17
N LEU A 59 -13.20 14.35 6.60
CA LEU A 59 -13.86 15.42 5.82
C LEU A 59 -14.33 16.60 6.70
N ALA A 60 -14.62 16.35 7.97
CA ALA A 60 -14.89 17.37 8.97
C ALA A 60 -13.61 18.04 9.51
N GLY A 61 -12.41 17.63 9.05
CA GLY A 61 -11.13 18.14 9.55
C GLY A 61 -10.75 17.61 10.93
N GLN A 62 -11.43 16.58 11.41
CA GLN A 62 -11.17 15.98 12.72
C GLN A 62 -10.07 14.92 12.62
N LEU A 63 -8.98 15.13 13.35
CA LEU A 63 -7.88 14.18 13.49
C LEU A 63 -7.78 13.69 14.94
N PRO A 64 -7.29 12.46 15.14
CA PRO A 64 -7.00 11.96 16.48
C PRO A 64 -5.96 12.86 17.17
N THR A 65 -6.29 13.31 18.38
CA THR A 65 -5.37 14.13 19.18
C THR A 65 -4.26 13.29 19.81
N LYS A 66 -3.12 13.91 20.08
CA LYS A 66 -1.97 13.31 20.81
C LYS A 66 -1.27 12.13 20.08
N GLN A 67 -1.45 11.98 18.77
CA GLN A 67 -0.75 10.97 18.00
C GLN A 67 0.52 11.56 17.38
N LYS A 68 1.67 10.92 17.62
CA LYS A 68 2.95 11.31 16.99
C LYS A 68 3.04 10.88 15.53
N LEU A 69 2.29 9.87 15.14
CA LEU A 69 2.21 9.35 13.78
C LEU A 69 0.74 9.17 13.39
N LEU A 70 0.36 9.60 12.20
CA LEU A 70 -0.91 9.29 11.56
C LEU A 70 -0.68 8.47 10.30
N ILE A 71 -1.43 7.38 10.14
CA ILE A 71 -1.39 6.50 8.97
C ILE A 71 -2.68 6.68 8.20
N PHE A 72 -2.59 7.20 6.98
CA PHE A 72 -3.72 7.31 6.06
C PHE A 72 -3.68 6.15 5.06
N ASP A 73 -4.58 5.19 5.23
CA ASP A 73 -4.68 4.04 4.33
C ASP A 73 -5.80 4.25 3.31
N GLU A 74 -5.53 3.91 2.04
CA GLU A 74 -6.45 4.01 0.90
C GLU A 74 -7.02 5.42 0.63
N ILE A 75 -6.42 6.49 1.20
CA ILE A 75 -6.91 7.88 1.06
C ILE A 75 -6.98 8.35 -0.40
N HIS A 76 -6.19 7.75 -1.29
CA HIS A 76 -6.18 8.06 -2.72
C HIS A 76 -7.51 7.79 -3.43
N LYS A 77 -8.43 7.07 -2.80
CA LYS A 77 -9.82 6.90 -3.28
C LYS A 77 -10.63 8.20 -3.21
N TYR A 78 -10.22 9.16 -2.40
CA TYR A 78 -10.82 10.49 -2.37
C TYR A 78 -10.23 11.39 -3.46
N LYS A 79 -11.07 11.98 -4.30
CA LYS A 79 -10.64 12.81 -5.44
C LYS A 79 -9.69 13.95 -5.02
N ASN A 80 -9.96 14.61 -3.89
CA ASN A 80 -9.21 15.77 -3.41
C ASN A 80 -8.21 15.42 -2.28
N TRP A 81 -7.79 14.16 -2.19
CA TRP A 81 -6.94 13.67 -1.10
C TRP A 81 -5.62 14.43 -0.93
N LYS A 82 -5.00 14.90 -2.03
CA LYS A 82 -3.75 15.67 -1.97
C LYS A 82 -3.92 16.97 -1.21
N SER A 83 -5.00 17.71 -1.48
CA SER A 83 -5.30 18.96 -0.79
C SER A 83 -5.62 18.72 0.68
N LEU A 84 -6.33 17.63 1.00
CA LEU A 84 -6.65 17.22 2.36
C LEU A 84 -5.37 16.89 3.15
N ILE A 85 -4.52 16.03 2.62
CA ILE A 85 -3.25 15.64 3.27
C ILE A 85 -2.32 16.84 3.41
N LYS A 86 -2.25 17.71 2.38
CA LYS A 86 -1.48 18.96 2.45
C LYS A 86 -1.95 19.83 3.60
N GLY A 87 -3.27 20.03 3.74
CA GLY A 87 -3.83 20.82 4.84
C GLY A 87 -3.45 20.25 6.21
N PHE A 88 -3.58 18.94 6.39
CA PHE A 88 -3.18 18.28 7.64
C PHE A 88 -1.68 18.40 7.92
N TYR A 89 -0.86 18.21 6.89
CA TYR A 89 0.59 18.36 7.05
C TYR A 89 1.00 19.78 7.39
N ASP A 90 0.52 20.77 6.66
CA ASP A 90 0.90 22.18 6.88
C ASP A 90 0.47 22.69 8.28
N LEU A 91 -0.62 22.15 8.84
CA LEU A 91 -1.10 22.48 10.18
C LEU A 91 -0.35 21.75 11.32
N ASN A 92 0.15 20.54 11.09
CA ASN A 92 0.63 19.65 12.16
C ASN A 92 2.09 19.16 11.96
N LYS A 93 2.83 19.67 10.98
CA LYS A 93 4.16 19.14 10.60
C LYS A 93 5.21 19.19 11.70
N SER A 94 5.04 20.07 12.70
CA SER A 94 5.96 20.18 13.86
C SER A 94 5.79 19.04 14.86
N ASP A 95 4.59 18.46 14.93
CA ASP A 95 4.21 17.59 16.04
C ASP A 95 3.77 16.19 15.59
N THR A 96 3.45 16.01 14.30
CA THR A 96 2.86 14.77 13.82
C THR A 96 3.49 14.32 12.51
N GLN A 97 3.99 13.10 12.49
CA GLN A 97 4.45 12.40 11.31
C GLN A 97 3.26 11.88 10.51
N ILE A 98 3.39 11.83 9.18
CA ILE A 98 2.33 11.33 8.30
C ILE A 98 2.89 10.23 7.40
N LEU A 99 2.25 9.07 7.47
CA LEU A 99 2.45 7.93 6.58
C LEU A 99 1.19 7.71 5.74
N VAL A 100 1.36 7.64 4.43
CA VAL A 100 0.24 7.41 3.49
C VAL A 100 0.47 6.09 2.76
N THR A 101 -0.53 5.23 2.75
CA THR A 101 -0.48 3.99 1.97
C THR A 101 -1.56 3.98 0.90
N GLY A 102 -1.29 3.27 -0.20
CA GLY A 102 -2.28 3.11 -1.25
C GLY A 102 -1.80 2.19 -2.38
N SER A 103 -2.71 1.87 -3.28
CA SER A 103 -2.42 1.03 -4.45
C SER A 103 -1.45 1.72 -5.43
N ALA A 104 -1.13 1.04 -6.55
CA ALA A 104 -0.34 1.61 -7.65
C ALA A 104 -0.87 2.95 -8.19
N ARG A 105 -2.11 3.33 -7.83
CA ARG A 105 -2.67 4.66 -8.14
C ARG A 105 -1.88 5.81 -7.51
N LEU A 106 -1.20 5.61 -6.38
CA LEU A 106 -0.32 6.65 -5.83
C LEU A 106 0.83 6.98 -6.79
N ASP A 107 1.34 6.00 -7.56
CA ASP A 107 2.33 6.22 -8.63
C ASP A 107 1.78 7.07 -9.78
N TYR A 108 0.55 6.79 -10.19
CA TYR A 108 -0.11 7.51 -11.29
C TYR A 108 -0.29 8.99 -10.97
N PHE A 109 -0.71 9.31 -9.76
CA PHE A 109 -0.94 10.68 -9.32
C PHE A 109 0.34 11.52 -9.15
N ARG A 110 1.54 10.92 -9.25
CA ARG A 110 2.82 11.66 -9.28
C ARG A 110 3.05 12.41 -10.58
N LYS A 111 2.42 11.98 -11.68
CA LYS A 111 2.70 12.49 -13.04
C LYS A 111 2.07 13.85 -13.36
N GLY A 112 1.24 14.43 -12.51
CA GLY A 112 0.61 15.72 -12.78
C GLY A 112 0.85 16.72 -11.65
N GLY A 113 1.44 17.87 -11.93
CA GLY A 113 1.76 19.02 -11.06
C GLY A 113 1.42 18.83 -9.58
N ASP A 114 2.38 18.39 -8.75
CA ASP A 114 2.08 17.89 -7.42
C ASP A 114 2.13 19.02 -6.38
N SER A 115 0.97 19.39 -5.81
CA SER A 115 0.87 20.34 -4.70
C SER A 115 1.62 19.91 -3.43
N LEU A 116 2.03 18.63 -3.36
CA LEU A 116 2.80 18.02 -2.28
C LEU A 116 4.31 17.94 -2.57
N GLN A 117 4.77 18.45 -3.72
CA GLN A 117 6.17 18.40 -4.12
C GLN A 117 7.09 18.95 -3.01
N GLY A 118 8.16 18.21 -2.70
CA GLY A 118 9.12 18.56 -1.65
C GLY A 118 8.67 18.23 -0.22
N ARG A 119 7.43 17.80 0.02
CA ARG A 119 6.86 17.50 1.34
C ARG A 119 6.86 16.03 1.71
N TYR A 120 7.17 15.11 0.77
CA TYR A 120 7.15 13.67 1.02
C TYR A 120 8.29 12.94 0.35
N HIS A 121 8.62 11.77 0.91
CA HIS A 121 9.39 10.72 0.26
C HIS A 121 8.44 9.62 -0.20
N TYR A 122 8.72 9.03 -1.37
CA TYR A 122 7.90 7.98 -1.94
C TYR A 122 8.67 6.67 -1.99
N TYR A 123 8.08 5.62 -1.44
CA TYR A 123 8.58 4.26 -1.49
C TYR A 123 7.63 3.37 -2.27
N ARG A 124 8.17 2.53 -3.13
CA ARG A 124 7.42 1.47 -3.80
C ARG A 124 7.68 0.16 -3.09
N LEU A 125 6.64 -0.40 -2.47
CA LEU A 125 6.73 -1.70 -1.84
C LEU A 125 6.52 -2.78 -2.91
N HIS A 126 7.57 -3.56 -3.14
CA HIS A 126 7.54 -4.70 -4.04
C HIS A 126 7.09 -5.98 -3.32
N PRO A 127 6.74 -7.05 -4.04
CA PRO A 127 6.67 -8.38 -3.47
C PRO A 127 7.94 -8.73 -2.68
N LEU A 128 7.86 -9.71 -1.80
CA LEU A 128 8.98 -10.13 -0.96
C LEU A 128 10.19 -10.53 -1.80
N SER A 129 11.34 -10.01 -1.42
CA SER A 129 12.64 -10.43 -1.98
C SER A 129 13.11 -11.73 -1.33
N LEU A 130 14.14 -12.34 -1.90
CA LEU A 130 14.76 -13.52 -1.32
C LEU A 130 15.29 -13.23 0.10
N ASP A 131 15.92 -12.06 0.30
CA ASP A 131 16.44 -11.63 1.60
C ASP A 131 15.34 -11.49 2.67
N GLU A 132 14.12 -11.10 2.27
CA GLU A 132 12.98 -10.97 3.19
C GLU A 132 12.33 -12.32 3.52
N ILE A 133 12.42 -13.29 2.60
CA ILE A 133 11.87 -14.64 2.77
C ILE A 133 12.84 -15.51 3.59
N SER A 134 14.11 -15.41 3.29
CA SER A 134 15.17 -16.24 3.89
C SER A 134 16.42 -15.41 4.14
N PRO A 135 16.50 -14.73 5.30
CA PRO A 135 17.70 -13.98 5.66
C PRO A 135 18.96 -14.84 5.70
N ASP A 136 18.81 -16.13 5.95
CA ASP A 136 19.91 -17.11 6.05
C ASP A 136 20.24 -17.80 4.71
N TYR A 137 19.62 -17.36 3.61
CA TYR A 137 19.82 -17.93 2.26
C TYR A 137 19.69 -19.45 2.19
N SER A 138 18.75 -20.03 2.95
CA SER A 138 18.52 -21.46 2.93
C SER A 138 18.13 -21.96 1.53
N SER A 139 18.64 -23.12 1.11
CA SER A 139 18.43 -23.68 -0.23
C SER A 139 16.96 -23.97 -0.57
N SER A 140 16.07 -24.04 0.41
CA SER A 140 14.63 -24.25 0.23
C SER A 140 13.89 -22.98 -0.22
N SER A 141 14.44 -21.80 0.00
CA SER A 141 13.75 -20.52 -0.22
C SER A 141 13.63 -20.13 -1.69
N VAL A 142 14.60 -20.49 -2.52
CA VAL A 142 14.56 -20.21 -3.96
C VAL A 142 13.49 -21.04 -4.68
N PRO A 143 13.40 -22.37 -4.49
CA PRO A 143 12.29 -23.17 -5.02
C PRO A 143 10.91 -22.67 -4.59
N ASP A 144 10.75 -22.29 -3.33
CA ASP A 144 9.48 -21.77 -2.80
C ASP A 144 9.12 -20.41 -3.42
N LEU A 145 10.10 -19.51 -3.59
CA LEU A 145 9.90 -18.24 -4.27
C LEU A 145 9.52 -18.43 -5.74
N LEU A 146 10.16 -19.37 -6.44
CA LEU A 146 9.81 -19.71 -7.83
C LEU A 146 8.41 -20.33 -7.93
N GLN A 147 8.00 -21.11 -6.93
CA GLN A 147 6.72 -21.80 -6.93
C GLN A 147 5.54 -20.92 -6.53
N PHE A 148 5.68 -20.11 -5.46
CA PHE A 148 4.58 -19.34 -4.86
C PHE A 148 4.65 -17.85 -5.18
N GLY A 149 5.77 -17.39 -5.76
CA GLY A 149 6.04 -15.98 -5.99
C GLY A 149 6.33 -15.21 -4.70
N GLY A 150 6.61 -13.91 -4.82
CA GLY A 150 6.97 -13.06 -3.67
C GLY A 150 5.78 -12.40 -2.97
N PHE A 151 4.52 -12.71 -3.29
CA PHE A 151 3.40 -12.14 -2.54
C PHE A 151 3.27 -12.81 -1.16
N PRO A 152 3.08 -12.02 -0.06
CA PRO A 152 3.12 -12.55 1.30
C PRO A 152 2.14 -13.70 1.54
N GLU A 153 0.90 -13.58 1.08
CA GLU A 153 -0.14 -14.58 1.39
C GLU A 153 0.16 -15.97 0.83
N PRO A 154 0.43 -16.16 -0.49
CA PRO A 154 0.79 -17.47 -1.01
C PRO A 154 2.13 -17.98 -0.47
N GLN A 155 3.08 -17.10 -0.23
CA GLN A 155 4.39 -17.47 0.30
C GLN A 155 4.30 -18.00 1.74
N ILE A 156 3.51 -17.37 2.60
CA ILE A 156 3.32 -17.81 3.99
C ILE A 156 2.52 -19.11 4.05
N LYS A 157 1.50 -19.26 3.20
CA LYS A 157 0.68 -20.48 3.19
C LYS A 157 1.37 -21.69 2.57
N ALA A 158 2.31 -21.48 1.65
CA ALA A 158 3.10 -22.51 0.98
C ALA A 158 2.25 -23.70 0.49
N ASN A 159 1.07 -23.45 -0.06
CA ASN A 159 0.11 -24.46 -0.50
C ASN A 159 -0.28 -24.24 -1.97
N LYS A 160 -0.03 -25.24 -2.82
CA LYS A 160 -0.27 -25.16 -4.27
C LYS A 160 -1.74 -24.91 -4.64
N THR A 161 -2.66 -25.56 -3.94
CA THR A 161 -4.10 -25.39 -4.22
C THR A 161 -4.56 -23.97 -3.86
N HIS A 162 -4.08 -23.48 -2.71
CA HIS A 162 -4.34 -22.11 -2.29
C HIS A 162 -3.73 -21.10 -3.25
N TRP A 163 -2.46 -21.30 -3.66
CA TRP A 163 -1.76 -20.43 -4.60
C TRP A 163 -2.53 -20.30 -5.93
N LYS A 164 -2.95 -21.42 -6.56
CA LYS A 164 -3.74 -21.40 -7.80
C LYS A 164 -5.06 -20.65 -7.68
N ARG A 165 -5.73 -20.77 -6.53
CA ARG A 165 -6.96 -20.03 -6.26
C ARG A 165 -6.67 -18.53 -6.10
N TRP A 166 -5.70 -18.18 -5.28
CA TRP A 166 -5.29 -16.80 -5.02
C TRP A 166 -4.86 -16.09 -6.32
N GLU A 167 -4.09 -16.74 -7.17
CA GLU A 167 -3.63 -16.22 -8.47
C GLU A 167 -4.81 -15.84 -9.37
N ARG A 168 -5.79 -16.73 -9.54
CA ARG A 168 -7.01 -16.45 -10.32
C ARG A 168 -7.82 -15.30 -9.75
N GLU A 169 -8.00 -15.27 -8.44
CA GLU A 169 -8.72 -14.17 -7.76
C GLU A 169 -7.98 -12.84 -7.90
N ARG A 170 -6.66 -12.87 -7.81
CA ARG A 170 -5.82 -11.67 -7.98
C ARG A 170 -5.86 -11.16 -9.41
N ALA A 171 -5.74 -12.01 -10.42
CA ALA A 171 -5.83 -11.62 -11.83
C ALA A 171 -7.16 -10.90 -12.11
N LYS A 172 -8.27 -11.45 -11.63
CA LYS A 172 -9.59 -10.79 -11.73
C LYS A 172 -9.60 -9.41 -11.07
N ARG A 173 -9.08 -9.28 -9.83
CA ARG A 173 -9.04 -7.98 -9.13
C ARG A 173 -8.19 -6.95 -9.85
N VAL A 174 -7.02 -7.34 -10.38
CA VAL A 174 -6.16 -6.43 -11.15
C VAL A 174 -6.91 -5.90 -12.38
N ILE A 175 -7.61 -6.78 -13.12
CA ILE A 175 -8.37 -6.37 -14.31
C ILE A 175 -9.55 -5.49 -13.92
N PHE A 176 -10.43 -5.95 -13.03
CA PHE A 176 -11.70 -5.27 -12.75
C PHE A 176 -11.57 -4.05 -11.83
N GLU A 177 -10.62 -4.05 -10.89
CA GLU A 177 -10.52 -2.96 -9.92
C GLU A 177 -9.38 -2.00 -10.24
N ASP A 178 -8.24 -2.46 -10.71
CA ASP A 178 -7.10 -1.58 -10.99
C ASP A 178 -7.14 -1.03 -12.40
N LEU A 179 -7.23 -1.85 -13.43
CA LEU A 179 -7.23 -1.39 -14.83
C LEU A 179 -8.49 -0.60 -15.19
N VAL A 180 -9.67 -1.12 -14.90
CA VAL A 180 -10.95 -0.45 -15.22
C VAL A 180 -11.07 0.88 -14.51
N SER A 181 -10.50 1.00 -13.32
CA SER A 181 -10.57 2.21 -12.52
C SER A 181 -9.49 3.26 -12.85
N LEU A 182 -8.38 2.87 -13.49
CA LEU A 182 -7.30 3.77 -13.90
C LEU A 182 -7.51 4.31 -15.31
N GLU A 183 -7.97 3.43 -16.19
CA GLU A 183 -8.21 3.74 -17.59
C GLU A 183 -9.70 3.56 -17.85
N ASN A 184 -10.37 4.46 -18.54
CA ASN A 184 -11.77 4.31 -18.94
C ASN A 184 -11.93 3.13 -19.93
N VAL A 185 -11.65 1.91 -19.46
CA VAL A 185 -11.71 0.69 -20.27
C VAL A 185 -13.15 0.42 -20.62
N ARG A 186 -13.51 0.57 -21.89
CA ARG A 186 -14.87 0.37 -22.39
C ARG A 186 -15.24 -1.11 -22.54
N ASN A 187 -14.25 -1.99 -22.71
CA ASN A 187 -14.49 -3.39 -22.95
C ASN A 187 -13.59 -4.29 -22.06
N VAL A 188 -14.11 -4.59 -20.89
CA VAL A 188 -13.41 -5.38 -19.87
C VAL A 188 -13.18 -6.82 -20.32
N SER A 189 -14.14 -7.38 -21.09
CA SER A 189 -14.03 -8.77 -21.59
C SER A 189 -12.85 -8.96 -22.54
N GLN A 190 -12.50 -7.95 -23.35
CA GLN A 190 -11.32 -8.01 -24.20
C GLN A 190 -10.02 -7.97 -23.40
N VAL A 191 -10.00 -7.25 -22.28
CA VAL A 191 -8.83 -7.22 -21.38
C VAL A 191 -8.66 -8.56 -20.67
N GLU A 192 -9.76 -9.20 -20.25
CA GLU A 192 -9.71 -10.55 -19.68
C GLU A 192 -9.18 -11.57 -20.71
N LEU A 193 -9.69 -11.51 -21.94
CA LEU A 193 -9.22 -12.39 -23.01
C LEU A 193 -7.74 -12.16 -23.28
N LEU A 194 -7.29 -10.91 -23.40
CA LEU A 194 -5.88 -10.58 -23.57
C LEU A 194 -5.03 -11.13 -22.42
N ALA A 195 -5.46 -10.92 -21.18
CA ALA A 195 -4.75 -11.43 -20.01
C ALA A 195 -4.64 -12.96 -19.99
N SER A 196 -5.66 -13.67 -20.51
CA SER A 196 -5.64 -15.13 -20.61
C SER A 196 -4.73 -15.66 -21.73
N LEU A 197 -4.34 -14.81 -22.69
CA LEU A 197 -3.46 -15.14 -23.80
C LEU A 197 -1.98 -14.79 -23.52
N LEU A 198 -1.70 -14.06 -22.45
CA LEU A 198 -0.33 -13.79 -22.05
C LEU A 198 0.29 -15.06 -21.48
N PRO A 199 1.53 -15.40 -21.89
CA PRO A 199 2.23 -16.56 -21.32
C PRO A 199 2.46 -16.37 -19.82
N GLU A 200 2.39 -17.50 -19.10
CA GLU A 200 2.70 -17.55 -17.66
C GLU A 200 4.18 -17.29 -17.38
#